data_25bd29543410fba49c56a3068c5a4e73
#
_entry.id   25bd29543410fba49c56a3068c5a4e73
#
_cell.length_a   1.000
_cell.length_b   1.000
_cell.length_c   1.000
_cell.angle_alpha   90.00
_cell.angle_beta   90.00
_cell.angle_gamma   90.00
#
_symmetry.space_group_name_H-M   'P 1'
#
loop_
_entity.id
_entity.type
_entity.pdbx_description
1 polymer ?
#
loop_
_entity_poly.entity_id
_entity_poly.type
_entity_poly.pdbx_seq_one_letter_code
_entity_poly.pdbx_strand_id
1 'polypeptide(L)'
;MFVEREGEVLLIRKKRGFGMGKINGPGGKLDPGESELDCAVRETEEELAVRALEPAKRGELWFQFVDGLAMHVAVFHTTKHEGEAVETEEAAPLWTPIDAIPFDRMWADDAHWLHRMLTGDECFLGRFLFDKDEMLTCDVEWSVSGSF
;
A
#
# COMPACT_ATOMS: atom_id res chain seq x y z
N MET A 1 -0.62 1.33 3.97
CA MET A 1 -1.78 0.91 4.82
C MET A 1 -2.98 0.63 3.95
N PHE A 2 -3.61 -0.52 4.15
CA PHE A 2 -4.87 -0.85 3.45
C PHE A 2 -5.97 -1.04 4.48
N VAL A 3 -6.93 -0.13 4.47
CA VAL A 3 -8.11 -0.17 5.35
C VAL A 3 -9.28 -0.73 4.55
N GLU A 4 -9.88 -1.78 5.06
CA GLU A 4 -11.00 -2.46 4.41
C GLU A 4 -12.28 -2.26 5.19
N ARG A 5 -13.39 -2.06 4.46
CA ARG A 5 -14.72 -1.87 5.04
C ARG A 5 -15.77 -2.37 4.04
N GLU A 6 -16.64 -3.28 4.48
CA GLU A 6 -17.80 -3.72 3.68
C GLU A 6 -17.48 -4.10 2.24
N GLY A 7 -16.39 -4.87 2.03
CA GLY A 7 -15.97 -5.32 0.71
C GLY A 7 -15.25 -4.28 -0.13
N GLU A 8 -14.91 -3.14 0.46
CA GLU A 8 -14.15 -2.08 -0.20
C GLU A 8 -12.83 -1.83 0.51
N VAL A 9 -11.82 -1.42 -0.24
CA VAL A 9 -10.52 -1.01 0.29
C VAL A 9 -10.31 0.47 0.04
N LEU A 10 -9.72 1.17 1.02
CA LEU A 10 -9.42 2.59 0.90
C LEU A 10 -8.12 2.80 0.13
N LEU A 11 -8.24 3.30 -1.07
CA LEU A 11 -7.12 3.71 -1.91
C LEU A 11 -7.07 5.23 -2.00
N ILE A 12 -5.97 5.75 -2.52
CA ILE A 12 -5.80 7.18 -2.77
C ILE A 12 -5.42 7.40 -4.23
N ARG A 13 -5.83 8.54 -4.77
CA ARG A 13 -5.19 9.15 -5.92
C ARG A 13 -4.16 10.14 -5.40
N LYS A 14 -2.90 9.88 -5.66
CA LYS A 14 -1.81 10.71 -5.15
C LYS A 14 -1.75 12.04 -5.90
N LYS A 15 -1.78 13.15 -5.16
CA LYS A 15 -1.85 14.50 -5.75
C LYS A 15 -0.48 15.13 -5.93
N ARG A 16 0.53 14.65 -5.21
CA ARG A 16 1.90 15.18 -5.30
C ARG A 16 2.93 14.13 -4.87
N GLY A 17 4.21 14.38 -5.19
CA GLY A 17 5.32 13.53 -4.83
C GLY A 17 5.51 12.34 -5.77
N PHE A 18 6.28 11.36 -5.33
CA PHE A 18 6.60 10.16 -6.12
C PHE A 18 5.34 9.38 -6.46
N GLY A 19 5.14 9.09 -7.74
CA GLY A 19 3.93 8.40 -8.22
C GLY A 19 2.71 9.31 -8.35
N MET A 20 2.88 10.62 -8.40
CA MET A 20 1.77 11.57 -8.57
C MET A 20 0.86 11.16 -9.73
N GLY A 21 -0.46 11.17 -9.49
CA GLY A 21 -1.47 10.78 -10.47
C GLY A 21 -1.83 9.31 -10.44
N LYS A 22 -0.99 8.45 -9.85
CA LYS A 22 -1.31 7.03 -9.69
C LYS A 22 -2.21 6.79 -8.49
N ILE A 23 -2.94 5.67 -8.55
CA ILE A 23 -3.74 5.19 -7.43
C ILE A 23 -2.88 4.24 -6.59
N ASN A 24 -2.92 4.40 -5.28
CA ASN A 24 -2.11 3.65 -4.32
C ASN A 24 -2.86 3.41 -3.02
N GLY A 25 -2.30 2.59 -2.13
CA GLY A 25 -2.62 2.65 -0.71
C GLY A 25 -1.92 3.86 -0.07
N PRO A 26 -2.51 4.48 0.96
CA PRO A 26 -1.84 5.56 1.69
C PRO A 26 -0.58 5.06 2.37
N GLY A 27 0.43 5.92 2.44
CA GLY A 27 1.71 5.62 3.07
C GLY A 27 2.74 6.69 2.79
N GLY A 28 3.92 6.53 3.37
CA GLY A 28 5.01 7.47 3.20
C GLY A 28 6.30 6.97 3.82
N LYS A 29 7.24 7.88 4.01
CA LYS A 29 8.58 7.58 4.53
C LYS A 29 8.61 7.58 6.04
N LEU A 30 9.42 6.69 6.62
CA LEU A 30 9.71 6.66 8.05
C LEU A 30 10.39 7.96 8.49
N ASP A 31 9.91 8.53 9.59
CA ASP A 31 10.64 9.57 10.32
C ASP A 31 11.73 8.91 11.18
N PRO A 32 12.80 9.65 11.53
CA PRO A 32 13.85 9.12 12.39
C PRO A 32 13.30 8.53 13.69
N GLY A 33 13.65 7.29 13.99
CA GLY A 33 13.21 6.61 15.23
C GLY A 33 11.78 6.05 15.19
N GLU A 34 11.06 6.23 14.09
CA GLU A 34 9.69 5.76 13.95
C GLU A 34 9.66 4.28 13.52
N SER A 35 8.72 3.50 14.07
CA SER A 35 8.51 2.13 13.59
C SER A 35 7.73 2.15 12.27
N GLU A 36 7.84 1.06 11.52
CA GLU A 36 7.05 0.87 10.28
C GLU A 36 5.55 0.99 10.54
N LEU A 37 5.08 0.40 11.64
CA LEU A 37 3.67 0.46 12.05
C LEU A 37 3.22 1.89 12.34
N ASP A 38 3.98 2.61 13.14
CA ASP A 38 3.63 3.98 13.51
C ASP A 38 3.65 4.90 12.28
N CYS A 39 4.59 4.68 11.37
CA CYS A 39 4.65 5.40 10.10
C CYS A 39 3.39 5.17 9.26
N ALA A 40 2.99 3.92 9.09
CA ALA A 40 1.81 3.58 8.29
C ALA A 40 0.54 4.21 8.88
N VAL A 41 0.38 4.18 10.19
CA VAL A 41 -0.76 4.80 10.88
C VAL A 41 -0.74 6.32 10.73
N ARG A 42 0.41 6.95 10.98
CA ARG A 42 0.58 8.40 10.89
C ARG A 42 0.32 8.92 9.48
N GLU A 43 0.92 8.30 8.46
CA GLU A 43 0.76 8.72 7.07
C GLU A 43 -0.69 8.61 6.59
N THR A 44 -1.40 7.56 6.99
CA THR A 44 -2.81 7.39 6.64
C THR A 44 -3.67 8.50 7.26
N GLU A 45 -3.36 8.88 8.50
CA GLU A 45 -4.07 9.96 9.18
C GLU A 45 -3.76 11.32 8.55
N GLU A 46 -2.51 11.59 8.21
CA GLU A 46 -2.10 12.82 7.54
C GLU A 46 -2.72 12.96 6.15
N GLU A 47 -2.73 11.89 5.38
CA GLU A 47 -3.20 11.92 3.99
C GLU A 47 -4.73 11.93 3.87
N LEU A 48 -5.45 11.27 4.78
CA LEU A 48 -6.89 11.02 4.63
C LEU A 48 -7.75 11.33 5.85
N ALA A 49 -7.17 11.72 6.98
CA ALA A 49 -7.85 11.88 8.26
C ALA A 49 -8.50 10.58 8.78
N VAL A 50 -7.96 9.43 8.39
CA VAL A 50 -8.39 8.11 8.86
C VAL A 50 -7.34 7.52 9.77
N ARG A 51 -7.77 7.07 10.95
CA ARG A 51 -6.91 6.34 11.87
C ARG A 51 -7.18 4.84 11.77
N ALA A 52 -6.21 4.10 11.26
CA ALA A 52 -6.26 2.64 11.22
C ALA A 52 -6.10 2.07 12.62
N LEU A 53 -6.95 1.13 13.01
CA LEU A 53 -6.94 0.48 14.32
C LEU A 53 -6.51 -0.98 14.19
N GLU A 54 -5.61 -1.41 15.08
CA GLU A 54 -5.12 -2.78 15.15
C GLU A 54 -4.63 -3.35 13.81
N PRO A 55 -3.83 -2.59 13.03
CA PRO A 55 -3.36 -3.12 11.75
C PRO A 55 -2.36 -4.25 11.93
N ALA A 56 -2.44 -5.23 11.04
CA ALA A 56 -1.50 -6.34 10.98
C ALA A 56 -0.55 -6.17 9.80
N LYS A 57 0.72 -6.47 10.00
CA LYS A 57 1.69 -6.52 8.90
C LYS A 57 1.41 -7.74 8.04
N ARG A 58 1.22 -7.52 6.75
CA ARG A 58 0.86 -8.57 5.80
C ARG A 58 1.94 -8.83 4.78
N GLY A 59 2.88 -7.93 4.59
CA GLY A 59 3.91 -8.17 3.62
C GLY A 59 5.02 -7.13 3.57
N GLU A 60 5.98 -7.41 2.71
CA GLU A 60 7.10 -6.53 2.40
C GLU A 60 7.31 -6.48 0.90
N LEU A 61 7.63 -5.28 0.39
CA LEU A 61 7.92 -5.04 -1.01
C LEU A 61 9.32 -4.46 -1.12
N TRP A 62 10.12 -5.04 -2.01
CA TRP A 62 11.45 -4.56 -2.34
C TRP A 62 11.46 -4.11 -3.79
N PHE A 63 11.73 -2.83 -4.01
CA PHE A 63 11.81 -2.22 -5.33
C PHE A 63 13.24 -1.84 -5.65
N GLN A 64 13.70 -2.24 -6.82
CA GLN A 64 14.94 -1.77 -7.40
C GLN A 64 14.61 -1.09 -8.72
N PHE A 65 15.08 0.13 -8.89
CA PHE A 65 14.97 0.88 -10.15
C PHE A 65 16.31 0.87 -10.87
N VAL A 66 16.29 0.82 -12.19
CA VAL A 66 17.53 0.75 -12.99
C VAL A 66 18.39 2.01 -12.85
N ASP A 67 17.82 3.15 -12.43
CA ASP A 67 18.55 4.39 -12.15
C ASP A 67 19.31 4.37 -10.81
N GLY A 68 19.18 3.31 -10.03
CA GLY A 68 19.85 3.13 -8.74
C GLY A 68 18.96 3.34 -7.52
N LEU A 69 17.78 3.88 -7.67
CA LEU A 69 16.84 4.03 -6.55
C LEU A 69 16.42 2.65 -6.04
N ALA A 70 16.44 2.45 -4.73
CA ALA A 70 15.94 1.25 -4.08
C ALA A 70 14.99 1.64 -2.97
N MET A 71 13.88 0.88 -2.83
CA MET A 71 12.86 1.15 -1.82
C MET A 71 12.44 -0.14 -1.14
N HIS A 72 12.19 -0.06 0.17
CA HIS A 72 11.59 -1.14 0.95
C HIS A 72 10.30 -0.62 1.56
N VAL A 73 9.21 -1.35 1.38
CA VAL A 73 7.88 -0.96 1.84
C VAL A 73 7.29 -2.06 2.70
N ALA A 74 6.85 -1.70 3.91
CA ALA A 74 6.06 -2.59 4.76
C ALA A 74 4.58 -2.39 4.46
N VAL A 75 3.84 -3.47 4.30
CA VAL A 75 2.42 -3.45 3.96
C VAL A 75 1.59 -3.89 5.16
N PHE A 76 0.65 -3.03 5.56
CA PHE A 76 -0.28 -3.28 6.67
C PHE A 76 -1.72 -3.31 6.19
N HIS A 77 -2.55 -4.07 6.89
CA HIS A 77 -3.98 -4.22 6.59
C HIS A 77 -4.79 -4.21 7.89
N THR A 78 -5.96 -3.59 7.85
CA THR A 78 -6.92 -3.62 8.95
C THR A 78 -8.35 -3.56 8.42
N THR A 79 -9.28 -4.11 9.20
CA THR A 79 -10.72 -3.97 8.97
C THR A 79 -11.37 -2.99 9.95
N LYS A 80 -10.58 -2.30 10.77
CA LYS A 80 -11.05 -1.36 11.80
C LYS A 80 -10.43 0.00 11.62
N HIS A 81 -11.24 1.06 11.69
CA HIS A 81 -10.74 2.43 11.61
C HIS A 81 -11.68 3.41 12.30
N GLU A 82 -11.14 4.59 12.59
CA GLU A 82 -11.89 5.75 13.06
C GLU A 82 -11.75 6.89 12.06
N GLY A 83 -12.78 7.71 11.97
CA GLY A 83 -12.80 8.87 11.08
C GLY A 83 -13.32 8.55 9.69
N GLU A 84 -13.78 9.58 9.00
CA GLU A 84 -14.22 9.51 7.62
C GLU A 84 -13.12 10.03 6.71
N ALA A 85 -12.82 9.29 5.64
CA ALA A 85 -11.79 9.69 4.68
C ALA A 85 -12.17 11.00 4.00
N VAL A 86 -11.23 11.94 3.99
CA VAL A 86 -11.42 13.25 3.37
C VAL A 86 -10.26 13.54 2.42
N GLU A 87 -10.53 14.32 1.40
CA GLU A 87 -9.48 14.80 0.50
C GLU A 87 -8.61 15.83 1.20
N THR A 88 -7.30 15.71 1.01
CA THR A 88 -6.30 16.63 1.53
C THR A 88 -5.46 17.17 0.37
N GLU A 89 -4.48 18.01 0.68
CA GLU A 89 -3.52 18.49 -0.32
C GLU A 89 -2.65 17.36 -0.89
N GLU A 90 -2.52 16.25 -0.16
CA GLU A 90 -1.66 15.14 -0.54
C GLU A 90 -2.38 14.05 -1.34
N ALA A 91 -3.68 13.81 -1.04
CA ALA A 91 -4.39 12.66 -1.58
C ALA A 91 -5.89 12.86 -1.66
N ALA A 92 -6.51 12.22 -2.64
CA ALA A 92 -7.96 12.09 -2.76
C ALA A 92 -8.37 10.66 -2.41
N PRO A 93 -9.33 10.44 -1.48
CA PRO A 93 -9.74 9.10 -1.08
C PRO A 93 -10.61 8.42 -2.12
N LEU A 94 -10.42 7.10 -2.28
CA LEU A 94 -11.18 6.27 -3.20
C LEU A 94 -11.54 4.96 -2.50
N TRP A 95 -12.74 4.88 -1.92
CA TRP A 95 -13.27 3.59 -1.46
C TRP A 95 -13.57 2.74 -2.69
N THR A 96 -12.89 1.60 -2.83
CA THR A 96 -12.85 0.81 -4.06
C THR A 96 -13.28 -0.61 -3.78
N PRO A 97 -14.27 -1.17 -4.52
CA PRO A 97 -14.61 -2.58 -4.38
C PRO A 97 -13.38 -3.46 -4.60
N ILE A 98 -13.17 -4.44 -3.73
CA ILE A 98 -11.99 -5.31 -3.79
C ILE A 98 -11.90 -6.06 -5.13
N ASP A 99 -13.04 -6.39 -5.73
CA ASP A 99 -13.09 -7.08 -7.02
C ASP A 99 -13.05 -6.14 -8.23
N ALA A 100 -12.89 -4.84 -8.01
CA ALA A 100 -12.84 -3.82 -9.06
C ALA A 100 -11.66 -2.85 -8.88
N ILE A 101 -10.53 -3.34 -8.37
CA ILE A 101 -9.33 -2.53 -8.16
C ILE A 101 -8.77 -2.10 -9.53
N PRO A 102 -8.51 -0.79 -9.73
CA PRO A 102 -8.08 -0.27 -11.02
C PRO A 102 -6.56 -0.46 -11.24
N PHE A 103 -6.12 -1.69 -11.43
CA PHE A 103 -4.69 -2.02 -11.56
C PHE A 103 -3.99 -1.29 -12.71
N ASP A 104 -4.71 -0.96 -13.77
CA ASP A 104 -4.18 -0.21 -14.91
C ASP A 104 -3.80 1.25 -14.57
N ARG A 105 -4.25 1.74 -13.42
CA ARG A 105 -3.96 3.09 -12.91
C ARG A 105 -3.01 3.07 -11.71
N MET A 106 -2.47 1.91 -11.40
CA MET A 106 -1.58 1.68 -10.26
C MET A 106 -0.19 1.28 -10.76
N TRP A 107 0.76 1.16 -9.84
CA TRP A 107 2.06 0.56 -10.16
C TRP A 107 1.86 -0.89 -10.59
N ALA A 108 2.64 -1.36 -11.56
CA ALA A 108 2.45 -2.66 -12.20
C ALA A 108 2.53 -3.85 -11.23
N ASP A 109 3.25 -3.73 -10.12
CA ASP A 109 3.39 -4.79 -9.13
C ASP A 109 2.09 -5.09 -8.38
N ASP A 110 1.23 -4.09 -8.17
CA ASP A 110 0.03 -4.24 -7.35
C ASP A 110 -0.90 -5.35 -7.83
N ALA A 111 -0.97 -5.56 -9.14
CA ALA A 111 -1.78 -6.63 -9.74
C ALA A 111 -1.31 -8.04 -9.35
N HIS A 112 -0.08 -8.17 -8.86
CA HIS A 112 0.52 -9.48 -8.54
C HIS A 112 0.36 -9.89 -7.08
N TRP A 113 -0.09 -8.98 -6.20
CA TRP A 113 -0.17 -9.31 -4.78
C TRP A 113 -1.38 -8.73 -4.05
N LEU A 114 -1.92 -7.57 -4.47
CA LEU A 114 -2.90 -6.83 -3.67
C LEU A 114 -4.22 -7.58 -3.47
N HIS A 115 -4.81 -8.07 -4.55
CA HIS A 115 -6.10 -8.78 -4.46
C HIS A 115 -5.99 -10.05 -3.62
N ARG A 116 -4.93 -10.84 -3.82
CA ARG A 116 -4.70 -12.07 -3.04
C ARG A 116 -4.49 -11.75 -1.56
N MET A 117 -3.75 -10.70 -1.24
CA MET A 117 -3.55 -10.27 0.14
C MET A 117 -4.89 -9.88 0.79
N LEU A 118 -5.73 -9.12 0.08
CA LEU A 118 -7.01 -8.65 0.61
C LEU A 118 -8.06 -9.76 0.76
N THR A 119 -8.03 -10.78 -0.08
CA THR A 119 -9.03 -11.85 -0.07
C THR A 119 -8.62 -13.09 0.74
N GLY A 120 -7.40 -13.12 1.24
CA GLY A 120 -6.86 -14.22 2.04
C GLY A 120 -6.25 -13.73 3.35
N ASP A 121 -5.61 -14.63 4.06
CA ASP A 121 -4.93 -14.36 5.32
C ASP A 121 -3.43 -14.61 5.25
N GLU A 122 -2.90 -14.85 4.05
CA GLU A 122 -1.48 -15.07 3.83
C GLU A 122 -0.67 -13.77 3.94
N CYS A 123 0.60 -13.93 4.29
CA CYS A 123 1.61 -12.87 4.20
C CYS A 123 2.44 -13.07 2.94
N PHE A 124 3.12 -12.03 2.49
CA PHE A 124 3.88 -12.11 1.25
C PHE A 124 5.19 -11.30 1.31
N LEU A 125 6.10 -11.66 0.40
CA LEU A 125 7.34 -10.95 0.16
C LEU A 125 7.47 -10.75 -1.34
N GLY A 126 7.51 -9.50 -1.79
CA GLY A 126 7.61 -9.15 -3.20
C GLY A 126 8.95 -8.49 -3.53
N ARG A 127 9.54 -8.85 -4.67
CA ARG A 127 10.76 -8.24 -5.20
C ARG A 127 10.51 -7.86 -6.65
N PHE A 128 10.81 -6.62 -6.99
CA PHE A 128 10.50 -6.07 -8.32
C PHE A 128 11.63 -5.22 -8.84
N LEU A 129 11.91 -5.34 -10.14
CA LEU A 129 12.82 -4.46 -10.85
C LEU A 129 12.02 -3.62 -11.83
N PHE A 130 12.23 -2.31 -11.77
CA PHE A 130 11.54 -1.33 -12.62
C PHE A 130 12.50 -0.49 -13.44
N ASP A 131 12.12 -0.15 -14.65
CA ASP A 131 12.71 0.93 -15.43
C ASP A 131 11.63 2.02 -15.54
N LYS A 132 11.78 3.09 -14.76
CA LYS A 132 10.72 4.10 -14.57
C LYS A 132 9.45 3.41 -14.07
N ASP A 133 8.33 3.44 -14.78
CA ASP A 133 7.10 2.72 -14.41
C ASP A 133 6.92 1.37 -15.10
N GLU A 134 7.90 0.92 -15.89
CA GLU A 134 7.86 -0.41 -16.50
C GLU A 134 8.44 -1.46 -15.56
N MET A 135 7.67 -2.48 -15.23
CA MET A 135 8.14 -3.60 -14.41
C MET A 135 8.89 -4.61 -15.29
N LEU A 136 10.19 -4.79 -15.00
CA LEU A 136 11.05 -5.70 -15.75
C LEU A 136 11.05 -7.11 -15.18
N THR A 137 11.05 -7.24 -13.85
CA THR A 137 10.96 -8.55 -13.17
C THR A 137 10.00 -8.47 -11.99
N CYS A 138 9.41 -9.61 -11.67
CA CYS A 138 8.44 -9.75 -10.59
C CYS A 138 8.62 -11.10 -9.91
N ASP A 139 8.79 -11.09 -8.59
CA ASP A 139 8.88 -12.29 -7.78
C ASP A 139 8.08 -12.09 -6.49
N VAL A 140 7.07 -12.92 -6.27
CA VAL A 140 6.22 -12.84 -5.06
C VAL A 140 6.16 -14.20 -4.40
N GLU A 141 6.55 -14.26 -3.12
CA GLU A 141 6.46 -15.44 -2.29
C GLU A 141 5.35 -15.29 -1.28
N TRP A 142 4.62 -16.34 -1.02
CA TRP A 142 3.50 -16.37 -0.08
C TRP A 142 3.73 -17.36 1.05
N SER A 143 3.34 -16.97 2.27
CA SER A 143 3.38 -17.86 3.42
C SER A 143 2.19 -17.64 4.34
N VAL A 144 1.83 -18.67 5.09
CA VAL A 144 0.82 -18.53 6.13
C VAL A 144 1.44 -17.94 7.40
N SER A 145 0.70 -17.11 8.12
CA SER A 145 1.03 -16.67 9.49
C SER A 145 2.33 -15.89 9.65
N GLY A 146 2.71 -15.07 8.65
CA GLY A 146 3.78 -14.11 8.83
C GLY A 146 5.19 -14.66 9.01
N SER A 147 5.44 -15.89 8.60
CA SER A 147 6.74 -16.53 8.74
C SER A 147 7.61 -16.35 7.50
N PHE A 148 8.20 -15.16 7.39
CA PHE A 148 9.31 -14.91 6.49
C PHE A 148 10.57 -14.60 7.28
#